data_3496fce5a7c4b525b958b15444e0f608
#
_entry.id   3496fce5a7c4b525b958b15444e0f608
#
_cell.length_a   1.000
_cell.length_b   1.000
_cell.length_c   1.000
_cell.angle_alpha   90.00
_cell.angle_beta   90.00
_cell.angle_gamma   90.00
#
_symmetry.space_group_name_H-M   'P 1'
#
loop_
_entity.id
_entity.type
_entity.pdbx_description
1 polymer ?
#
loop_
_entity_poly.entity_id
_entity_poly.type
_entity_poly.pdbx_seq_one_letter_code
_entity_poly.pdbx_strand_id
1 'polypeptide(L)'
;MITKKKIILFDLDGVLIDSKKNMLKAWKKVQKKHGIEIKFKKYFENIGLPFQDILKKIKIKKNIKEIEKTYKEESFKNLKKIKIFPGVIVFLRYLIKNKIKIGIVTSKDKERTLIIIKKLKVNFNIVVCPSKNLRGKPYPDQINKALKKFSENKKYACYVGDTKVDSIAAKRARIDFIFASYGYGTGKYKVKINRLSYLKNYCALTK
;
A
#
# COMPACT_ATOMS: atom_id res chain seq x y z
N MET A 1 20.72 -14.41 6.24
CA MET A 1 19.98 -14.54 4.98
C MET A 1 18.48 -14.43 5.23
N ILE A 2 17.70 -13.89 4.29
CA ILE A 2 16.23 -13.89 4.41
C ILE A 2 15.70 -15.26 4.00
N THR A 3 14.82 -15.84 4.80
CA THR A 3 14.12 -17.08 4.46
C THR A 3 13.31 -16.91 3.18
N LYS A 4 13.36 -17.87 2.25
CA LYS A 4 12.57 -17.85 1.02
C LYS A 4 11.07 -17.72 1.31
N LYS A 5 10.38 -16.82 0.62
CA LYS A 5 9.00 -16.44 0.89
C LYS A 5 8.00 -17.25 0.10
N LYS A 6 6.93 -17.68 0.79
CA LYS A 6 5.75 -18.36 0.23
C LYS A 6 4.54 -17.43 0.19
N ILE A 7 4.55 -16.36 1.01
CA ILE A 7 3.49 -15.36 1.11
C ILE A 7 4.11 -13.99 0.91
N ILE A 8 3.58 -13.21 -0.04
CA ILE A 8 3.96 -11.83 -0.25
C ILE A 8 2.74 -10.94 -0.11
N LEU A 9 2.77 -10.08 0.89
CA LEU A 9 1.78 -9.02 1.07
C LEU A 9 2.34 -7.73 0.49
N PHE A 10 1.53 -7.01 -0.27
CA PHE A 10 1.92 -5.76 -0.93
C PHE A 10 1.13 -4.58 -0.37
N ASP A 11 1.78 -3.44 -0.18
CA ASP A 11 1.05 -2.18 -0.26
C ASP A 11 0.61 -1.92 -1.72
N LEU A 12 -0.30 -1.00 -1.90
CA LEU A 12 -0.88 -0.70 -3.21
C LEU A 12 -0.24 0.55 -3.82
N ASP A 13 -0.38 1.70 -3.14
CA ASP A 13 0.09 2.99 -3.62
C ASP A 13 1.62 3.11 -3.46
N GLY A 14 2.35 3.38 -4.54
CA GLY A 14 3.82 3.44 -4.52
C GLY A 14 4.50 2.08 -4.68
N VAL A 15 3.74 0.97 -4.65
CA VAL A 15 4.28 -0.39 -4.83
C VAL A 15 3.76 -1.05 -6.10
N LEU A 16 2.45 -1.14 -6.26
CA LEU A 16 1.82 -1.74 -7.44
C LEU A 16 1.35 -0.69 -8.43
N ILE A 17 0.98 0.49 -7.94
CA ILE A 17 0.45 1.59 -8.75
C ILE A 17 1.12 2.93 -8.42
N ASP A 18 1.24 3.79 -9.45
CA ASP A 18 1.58 5.20 -9.29
C ASP A 18 0.31 6.04 -9.24
N SER A 19 -0.10 6.39 -8.04
CA SER A 19 -1.27 7.22 -7.75
C SER A 19 -0.93 8.67 -7.37
N LYS A 20 0.34 9.08 -7.38
CA LYS A 20 0.79 10.41 -6.92
C LYS A 20 0.05 11.56 -7.60
N LYS A 21 -0.12 11.49 -8.92
CA LYS A 21 -0.87 12.51 -9.69
C LYS A 21 -2.35 12.56 -9.30
N ASN A 22 -2.96 11.40 -9.00
CA ASN A 22 -4.34 11.32 -8.52
C ASN A 22 -4.47 11.96 -7.13
N MET A 23 -3.56 11.63 -6.21
CA MET A 23 -3.50 12.21 -4.87
C MET A 23 -3.34 13.75 -4.92
N LEU A 24 -2.44 14.24 -5.79
CA LEU A 24 -2.22 15.68 -5.98
C LEU A 24 -3.50 16.40 -6.42
N LYS A 25 -4.22 15.86 -7.40
CA LYS A 25 -5.50 16.44 -7.87
C LYS A 25 -6.55 16.46 -6.77
N ALA A 26 -6.69 15.35 -6.04
CA ALA A 26 -7.63 15.26 -4.93
C ALA A 26 -7.29 16.27 -3.83
N TRP A 27 -6.00 16.42 -3.49
CA TRP A 27 -5.57 17.39 -2.50
C TRP A 27 -5.80 18.85 -2.95
N LYS A 28 -5.52 19.19 -4.21
CA LYS A 28 -5.83 20.51 -4.76
C LYS A 28 -7.33 20.84 -4.68
N LYS A 29 -8.21 19.84 -4.90
CA LYS A 29 -9.65 20.04 -4.72
C LYS A 29 -10.02 20.30 -3.27
N VAL A 30 -9.40 19.57 -2.34
CA VAL A 30 -9.56 19.81 -0.89
C VAL A 30 -9.11 21.22 -0.53
N GLN A 31 -7.92 21.64 -0.95
CA GLN A 31 -7.41 22.99 -0.70
C GLN A 31 -8.41 24.06 -1.18
N LYS A 32 -8.87 23.96 -2.44
CA LYS A 32 -9.78 24.93 -3.03
C LYS A 32 -11.14 24.96 -2.31
N LYS A 33 -11.71 23.80 -1.96
CA LYS A 33 -13.08 23.72 -1.39
C LYS A 33 -13.13 24.08 0.09
N HIS A 34 -12.06 23.80 0.84
CA HIS A 34 -12.05 23.95 2.29
C HIS A 34 -11.11 25.07 2.80
N GLY A 35 -10.56 25.90 1.90
CA GLY A 35 -9.65 26.98 2.27
C GLY A 35 -8.36 26.50 2.97
N ILE A 36 -7.84 25.31 2.57
CA ILE A 36 -6.67 24.73 3.21
C ILE A 36 -5.41 25.15 2.45
N GLU A 37 -4.52 25.89 3.10
CA GLU A 37 -3.26 26.37 2.50
C GLU A 37 -2.11 25.36 2.57
N ILE A 38 -2.29 24.24 3.29
CA ILE A 38 -1.25 23.22 3.48
C ILE A 38 -0.86 22.61 2.13
N LYS A 39 0.40 22.83 1.71
CA LYS A 39 0.94 22.36 0.43
C LYS A 39 0.87 20.83 0.31
N PHE A 40 0.66 20.31 -0.89
CA PHE A 40 0.63 18.87 -1.17
C PHE A 40 1.84 18.11 -0.64
N LYS A 41 3.04 18.71 -0.67
CA LYS A 41 4.26 18.13 -0.10
C LYS A 41 4.05 17.69 1.35
N LYS A 42 3.49 18.56 2.19
CA LYS A 42 3.23 18.28 3.61
C LYS A 42 2.24 17.12 3.81
N TYR A 43 1.21 17.04 2.99
CA TYR A 43 0.28 15.91 2.96
C TYR A 43 1.01 14.63 2.50
N PHE A 44 1.78 14.71 1.42
CA PHE A 44 2.44 13.58 0.77
C PHE A 44 3.54 12.94 1.62
N GLU A 45 4.24 13.73 2.45
CA GLU A 45 5.25 13.24 3.42
C GLU A 45 4.66 12.26 4.46
N ASN A 46 3.34 12.20 4.59
CA ASN A 46 2.64 11.38 5.57
C ASN A 46 1.83 10.23 4.93
N ILE A 47 2.01 9.97 3.63
CA ILE A 47 1.32 8.86 2.99
C ILE A 47 1.71 7.52 3.60
N GLY A 48 0.85 6.52 3.38
CA GLY A 48 0.96 5.23 4.07
C GLY A 48 0.11 5.17 5.35
N LEU A 49 -0.10 6.31 6.03
CA LEU A 49 -1.06 6.42 7.14
C LEU A 49 -2.52 6.39 6.62
N PRO A 50 -3.50 6.02 7.48
CA PRO A 50 -4.90 6.30 7.23
C PRO A 50 -5.14 7.80 6.99
N PHE A 51 -6.07 8.14 6.09
CA PHE A 51 -6.29 9.54 5.67
C PHE A 51 -6.55 10.49 6.86
N GLN A 52 -7.39 10.08 7.81
CA GLN A 52 -7.69 10.89 8.99
C GLN A 52 -6.45 11.12 9.88
N ASP A 53 -5.56 10.14 9.97
CA ASP A 53 -4.32 10.28 10.73
C ASP A 53 -3.33 11.22 10.02
N ILE A 54 -3.33 11.22 8.67
CA ILE A 54 -2.60 12.25 7.91
C ILE A 54 -3.12 13.64 8.27
N LEU A 55 -4.45 13.85 8.24
CA LEU A 55 -5.05 15.15 8.57
C LEU A 55 -4.67 15.62 9.97
N LYS A 56 -4.78 14.73 10.97
CA LYS A 56 -4.36 15.02 12.35
C LYS A 56 -2.88 15.43 12.41
N LYS A 57 -2.02 14.70 11.73
CA LYS A 57 -0.57 14.93 11.73
C LYS A 57 -0.18 16.25 11.09
N ILE A 58 -0.91 16.70 10.07
CA ILE A 58 -0.76 18.02 9.46
C ILE A 58 -1.60 19.10 10.13
N LYS A 59 -2.11 18.82 11.37
CA LYS A 59 -2.84 19.74 12.24
C LYS A 59 -4.21 20.21 11.73
N ILE A 60 -4.86 19.46 10.83
CA ILE A 60 -6.25 19.68 10.44
C ILE A 60 -7.15 18.92 11.42
N LYS A 61 -7.93 19.67 12.23
CA LYS A 61 -8.77 19.11 13.29
C LYS A 61 -10.28 19.28 13.05
N LYS A 62 -10.69 20.21 12.17
CA LYS A 62 -12.10 20.51 11.87
C LYS A 62 -12.51 19.92 10.52
N ASN A 63 -13.79 19.67 10.33
CA ASN A 63 -14.41 19.24 9.08
C ASN A 63 -13.76 17.99 8.43
N ILE A 64 -13.19 17.08 9.27
CA ILE A 64 -12.43 15.92 8.80
C ILE A 64 -13.25 15.04 7.85
N LYS A 65 -14.54 14.80 8.17
CA LYS A 65 -15.42 13.97 7.35
C LYS A 65 -15.69 14.58 5.97
N GLU A 66 -15.95 15.88 5.91
CA GLU A 66 -16.22 16.63 4.68
C GLU A 66 -14.95 16.70 3.81
N ILE A 67 -13.80 16.92 4.42
CA ILE A 67 -12.50 16.92 3.75
C ILE A 67 -12.22 15.53 3.16
N GLU A 68 -12.44 14.47 3.94
CA GLU A 68 -12.27 13.09 3.47
C GLU A 68 -13.22 12.77 2.33
N LYS A 69 -14.49 13.19 2.42
CA LYS A 69 -15.48 13.04 1.35
C LYS A 69 -15.02 13.74 0.06
N THR A 70 -14.64 15.01 0.16
CA THR A 70 -14.13 15.79 -1.00
C THR A 70 -12.92 15.13 -1.65
N TYR A 71 -11.96 14.67 -0.84
CA TYR A 71 -10.79 13.95 -1.32
C TYR A 71 -11.16 12.65 -2.04
N LYS A 72 -12.05 11.85 -1.46
CA LYS A 72 -12.49 10.57 -2.05
C LYS A 72 -13.21 10.78 -3.38
N GLU A 73 -14.18 11.71 -3.43
CA GLU A 73 -14.94 12.04 -4.65
C GLU A 73 -14.01 12.45 -5.80
N GLU A 74 -13.07 13.37 -5.54
CA GLU A 74 -12.15 13.84 -6.59
C GLU A 74 -11.15 12.75 -6.99
N SER A 75 -10.64 11.98 -6.02
CA SER A 75 -9.77 10.84 -6.31
C SER A 75 -10.50 9.80 -7.16
N PHE A 76 -11.79 9.56 -6.90
CA PHE A 76 -12.61 8.59 -7.62
C PHE A 76 -12.76 8.95 -9.09
N LYS A 77 -13.06 10.21 -9.41
CA LYS A 77 -13.15 10.72 -10.80
C LYS A 77 -11.90 10.43 -11.64
N ASN A 78 -10.75 10.37 -11.00
CA ASN A 78 -9.46 10.19 -11.66
C ASN A 78 -8.86 8.78 -11.52
N LEU A 79 -9.59 7.79 -10.99
CA LEU A 79 -9.08 6.42 -10.78
C LEU A 79 -8.60 5.76 -12.07
N LYS A 80 -9.31 5.98 -13.19
CA LYS A 80 -8.93 5.40 -14.50
C LYS A 80 -7.55 5.87 -14.98
N LYS A 81 -7.08 7.05 -14.52
CA LYS A 81 -5.79 7.64 -14.90
C LYS A 81 -4.62 7.15 -14.05
N ILE A 82 -4.86 6.39 -12.99
CA ILE A 82 -3.81 5.79 -12.16
C ILE A 82 -3.06 4.76 -13.00
N LYS A 83 -1.72 4.88 -13.03
CA LYS A 83 -0.84 3.98 -13.76
C LYS A 83 -0.44 2.80 -12.88
N ILE A 84 -0.28 1.64 -13.49
CA ILE A 84 0.37 0.47 -12.88
C ILE A 84 1.86 0.63 -13.13
N PHE A 85 2.70 0.34 -12.14
CA PHE A 85 4.15 0.37 -12.36
C PHE A 85 4.58 -0.67 -13.40
N PRO A 86 5.61 -0.38 -14.21
CA PRO A 86 6.11 -1.31 -15.22
C PRO A 86 6.43 -2.69 -14.65
N GLY A 87 6.04 -3.75 -15.37
CA GLY A 87 6.33 -5.14 -15.01
C GLY A 87 5.48 -5.72 -13.88
N VAL A 88 4.65 -4.94 -13.18
CA VAL A 88 3.84 -5.42 -12.04
C VAL A 88 2.93 -6.57 -12.44
N ILE A 89 2.12 -6.43 -13.49
CA ILE A 89 1.16 -7.48 -13.88
C ILE A 89 1.89 -8.77 -14.25
N VAL A 90 2.96 -8.68 -15.05
CA VAL A 90 3.77 -9.83 -15.47
C VAL A 90 4.34 -10.55 -14.25
N PHE A 91 4.88 -9.79 -13.31
CA PHE A 91 5.50 -10.36 -12.11
C PHE A 91 4.47 -10.96 -11.14
N LEU A 92 3.32 -10.34 -10.93
CA LEU A 92 2.25 -10.92 -10.13
C LEU A 92 1.77 -12.26 -10.70
N ARG A 93 1.60 -12.35 -12.01
CA ARG A 93 1.28 -13.62 -12.70
C ARG A 93 2.37 -14.67 -12.53
N TYR A 94 3.64 -14.25 -12.62
CA TYR A 94 4.79 -15.12 -12.35
C TYR A 94 4.74 -15.69 -10.92
N LEU A 95 4.44 -14.87 -9.90
CA LEU A 95 4.31 -15.34 -8.53
C LEU A 95 3.19 -16.39 -8.38
N ILE A 96 2.02 -16.13 -8.99
CA ILE A 96 0.88 -17.05 -8.95
C ILE A 96 1.24 -18.38 -9.64
N LYS A 97 1.86 -18.33 -10.82
CA LYS A 97 2.33 -19.53 -11.54
C LYS A 97 3.26 -20.38 -10.66
N ASN A 98 4.12 -19.74 -9.86
CA ASN A 98 5.03 -20.40 -8.93
C ASN A 98 4.41 -20.69 -7.55
N LYS A 99 3.08 -20.72 -7.43
CA LYS A 99 2.33 -21.05 -6.20
C LYS A 99 2.65 -20.14 -5.01
N ILE A 100 3.22 -18.94 -5.24
CA ILE A 100 3.42 -17.93 -4.21
C ILE A 100 2.07 -17.26 -3.93
N LYS A 101 1.66 -17.26 -2.66
CA LYS A 101 0.44 -16.61 -2.20
C LYS A 101 0.65 -15.10 -2.14
N ILE A 102 -0.28 -14.35 -2.71
CA ILE A 102 -0.19 -12.89 -2.78
C ILE A 102 -1.39 -12.22 -2.14
N GLY A 103 -1.15 -11.12 -1.43
CA GLY A 103 -2.20 -10.33 -0.82
C GLY A 103 -1.92 -8.84 -0.89
N ILE A 104 -2.95 -8.03 -0.69
CA ILE A 104 -2.86 -6.56 -0.59
C ILE A 104 -3.22 -6.15 0.84
N VAL A 105 -2.41 -5.28 1.42
CA VAL A 105 -2.67 -4.59 2.68
C VAL A 105 -2.44 -3.10 2.47
N THR A 106 -3.50 -2.30 2.46
CA THR A 106 -3.42 -0.89 2.06
C THR A 106 -4.19 0.03 3.00
N SER A 107 -3.77 1.30 3.07
CA SER A 107 -4.50 2.37 3.76
C SER A 107 -5.58 3.03 2.88
N LYS A 108 -5.68 2.64 1.60
CA LYS A 108 -6.74 3.09 0.68
C LYS A 108 -8.07 2.40 1.04
N ASP A 109 -9.18 3.12 0.96
CA ASP A 109 -10.52 2.54 1.17
C ASP A 109 -10.86 1.40 0.19
N LYS A 110 -11.82 0.58 0.63
CA LYS A 110 -12.18 -0.65 -0.07
C LYS A 110 -12.69 -0.40 -1.48
N GLU A 111 -13.55 0.58 -1.67
CA GLU A 111 -14.22 0.86 -2.95
C GLU A 111 -13.20 1.20 -4.04
N ARG A 112 -12.35 2.21 -3.81
CA ARG A 112 -11.31 2.60 -4.76
C ARG A 112 -10.27 1.49 -4.96
N THR A 113 -9.95 0.74 -3.92
CA THR A 113 -9.03 -0.40 -4.00
C THR A 113 -9.54 -1.48 -4.94
N LEU A 114 -10.80 -1.89 -4.82
CA LEU A 114 -11.38 -2.95 -5.65
C LEU A 114 -11.42 -2.56 -7.14
N ILE A 115 -11.73 -1.29 -7.45
CA ILE A 115 -11.68 -0.80 -8.84
C ILE A 115 -10.26 -0.87 -9.40
N ILE A 116 -9.27 -0.48 -8.61
CA ILE A 116 -7.86 -0.51 -9.04
C ILE A 116 -7.38 -1.94 -9.24
N ILE A 117 -7.72 -2.85 -8.33
CA ILE A 117 -7.33 -4.26 -8.41
C ILE A 117 -7.85 -4.93 -9.68
N LYS A 118 -9.08 -4.60 -10.12
CA LYS A 118 -9.62 -5.10 -11.40
C LYS A 118 -8.71 -4.79 -12.58
N LYS A 119 -7.99 -3.65 -12.56
CA LYS A 119 -7.03 -3.29 -13.61
C LYS A 119 -5.77 -4.16 -13.62
N LEU A 120 -5.41 -4.76 -12.49
CA LEU A 120 -4.25 -5.66 -12.39
C LEU A 120 -4.51 -7.01 -13.07
N LYS A 121 -5.78 -7.39 -13.28
CA LYS A 121 -6.18 -8.65 -13.94
C LYS A 121 -5.49 -9.89 -13.35
N VAL A 122 -5.36 -9.90 -12.03
CA VAL A 122 -4.85 -11.03 -11.22
C VAL A 122 -5.72 -11.21 -9.98
N ASN A 123 -5.81 -12.45 -9.51
CA ASN A 123 -6.55 -12.78 -8.30
C ASN A 123 -5.60 -12.76 -7.09
N PHE A 124 -5.91 -11.93 -6.11
CA PHE A 124 -5.23 -11.91 -4.82
C PHE A 124 -5.92 -12.86 -3.86
N ASN A 125 -5.14 -13.61 -3.09
CA ASN A 125 -5.68 -14.51 -2.05
C ASN A 125 -6.41 -13.74 -0.94
N ILE A 126 -5.99 -12.50 -0.68
CA ILE A 126 -6.61 -11.60 0.30
C ILE A 126 -6.38 -10.13 -0.07
N VAL A 127 -7.36 -9.29 0.25
CA VAL A 127 -7.26 -7.83 0.19
C VAL A 127 -7.76 -7.27 1.51
N VAL A 128 -6.89 -6.55 2.22
CA VAL A 128 -7.21 -5.90 3.49
C VAL A 128 -7.14 -4.39 3.32
N CYS A 129 -8.28 -3.75 3.49
CA CYS A 129 -8.46 -2.29 3.52
C CYS A 129 -8.81 -1.82 4.92
N PRO A 130 -8.79 -0.49 5.20
CA PRO A 130 -9.24 0.06 6.47
C PRO A 130 -10.67 -0.37 6.81
N SER A 131 -10.91 -0.67 8.09
CA SER A 131 -12.24 -0.93 8.64
C SER A 131 -12.31 -0.42 10.08
N LYS A 132 -13.52 -0.23 10.62
CA LYS A 132 -13.73 0.29 11.98
C LYS A 132 -12.98 -0.52 13.05
N ASN A 133 -12.88 -1.84 12.88
CA ASN A 133 -12.32 -2.76 13.87
C ASN A 133 -10.84 -3.08 13.64
N LEU A 134 -10.14 -2.36 12.76
CA LEU A 134 -8.73 -2.57 12.46
C LEU A 134 -7.97 -1.25 12.52
N ARG A 135 -6.99 -1.17 13.40
CA ARG A 135 -6.07 -0.04 13.38
C ARG A 135 -5.26 -0.08 12.08
N GLY A 136 -5.17 1.07 11.44
CA GLY A 136 -4.38 1.20 10.22
C GLY A 136 -2.87 1.20 10.50
N LYS A 137 -2.07 1.12 9.44
CA LYS A 137 -0.62 1.29 9.53
C LYS A 137 -0.26 2.59 10.28
N PRO A 138 0.69 2.60 11.18
CA PRO A 138 1.77 1.63 11.43
C PRO A 138 1.44 0.48 12.39
N TYR A 139 0.18 0.26 12.76
CA TYR A 139 -0.22 -0.90 13.54
C TYR A 139 -0.21 -2.18 12.69
N PRO A 140 0.03 -3.35 13.28
CA PRO A 140 0.18 -4.61 12.55
C PRO A 140 -1.16 -5.26 12.19
N ASP A 141 -2.29 -4.70 12.64
CA ASP A 141 -3.60 -5.34 12.65
C ASP A 141 -4.04 -5.79 11.25
N GLN A 142 -3.85 -4.93 10.23
CA GLN A 142 -4.21 -5.26 8.85
C GLN A 142 -3.32 -6.39 8.28
N ILE A 143 -2.00 -6.36 8.57
CA ILE A 143 -1.07 -7.42 8.17
C ILE A 143 -1.43 -8.72 8.86
N ASN A 144 -1.67 -8.70 10.18
CA ASN A 144 -2.06 -9.88 10.94
C ASN A 144 -3.39 -10.47 10.45
N LYS A 145 -4.36 -9.63 10.08
CA LYS A 145 -5.60 -10.08 9.45
C LYS A 145 -5.34 -10.79 8.13
N ALA A 146 -4.45 -10.24 7.30
CA ALA A 146 -4.08 -10.88 6.04
C ALA A 146 -3.40 -12.24 6.27
N LEU A 147 -2.50 -12.32 7.23
CA LEU A 147 -1.77 -13.56 7.54
C LEU A 147 -2.67 -14.69 8.07
N LYS A 148 -3.75 -14.36 8.79
CA LYS A 148 -4.73 -15.35 9.26
C LYS A 148 -5.42 -16.15 8.11
N LYS A 149 -5.38 -15.64 6.88
CA LYS A 149 -5.91 -16.34 5.70
C LYS A 149 -5.05 -17.55 5.29
N PHE A 150 -3.80 -17.59 5.76
CA PHE A 150 -2.81 -18.57 5.35
C PHE A 150 -2.42 -19.46 6.53
N SER A 151 -2.23 -20.76 6.26
CA SER A 151 -1.76 -21.75 7.25
C SER A 151 -0.24 -21.74 7.43
N GLU A 152 0.49 -21.06 6.54
CA GLU A 152 1.95 -21.02 6.58
C GLU A 152 2.49 -20.19 7.75
N ASN A 153 3.66 -20.62 8.26
CA ASN A 153 4.35 -19.89 9.29
C ASN A 153 4.76 -18.48 8.81
N LYS A 154 4.61 -17.49 9.68
CA LYS A 154 4.93 -16.08 9.41
C LYS A 154 6.37 -15.85 8.90
N LYS A 155 7.34 -16.72 9.24
CA LYS A 155 8.71 -16.64 8.72
C LYS A 155 8.79 -16.72 7.20
N TYR A 156 7.81 -17.36 6.57
CA TYR A 156 7.70 -17.45 5.11
C TYR A 156 6.92 -16.30 4.47
N ALA A 157 6.50 -15.31 5.26
CA ALA A 157 5.83 -14.12 4.78
C ALA A 157 6.77 -12.92 4.72
N CYS A 158 6.48 -12.00 3.78
CA CYS A 158 7.06 -10.66 3.79
C CYS A 158 6.00 -9.61 3.41
N TYR A 159 6.28 -8.37 3.79
CA TYR A 159 5.53 -7.21 3.36
C TYR A 159 6.39 -6.32 2.47
N VAL A 160 5.89 -6.01 1.28
CA VAL A 160 6.52 -5.11 0.32
C VAL A 160 5.82 -3.76 0.42
N GLY A 161 6.56 -2.75 0.81
CA GLY A 161 6.05 -1.39 0.98
C GLY A 161 7.10 -0.37 0.58
N ASP A 162 6.70 0.87 0.43
CA ASP A 162 7.58 1.96 0.00
C ASP A 162 7.71 3.08 1.04
N THR A 163 7.07 2.95 2.21
CA THR A 163 7.11 3.98 3.25
C THR A 163 7.67 3.46 4.58
N LYS A 164 8.13 4.39 5.43
CA LYS A 164 8.50 4.10 6.83
C LYS A 164 7.33 3.50 7.61
N VAL A 165 6.10 3.91 7.29
CA VAL A 165 4.89 3.41 7.94
C VAL A 165 4.70 1.92 7.68
N ASP A 166 4.99 1.46 6.46
CA ASP A 166 4.95 0.05 6.06
C ASP A 166 5.99 -0.78 6.81
N SER A 167 7.21 -0.26 6.88
CA SER A 167 8.32 -0.91 7.60
C SER A 167 7.98 -1.12 9.08
N ILE A 168 7.41 -0.12 9.74
CA ILE A 168 7.00 -0.23 11.14
C ILE A 168 5.87 -1.26 11.30
N ALA A 169 4.88 -1.26 10.39
CA ALA A 169 3.78 -2.21 10.43
C ALA A 169 4.28 -3.66 10.25
N ALA A 170 5.19 -3.91 9.31
CA ALA A 170 5.80 -5.22 9.09
C ALA A 170 6.62 -5.68 10.30
N LYS A 171 7.46 -4.81 10.88
CA LYS A 171 8.22 -5.10 12.10
C LYS A 171 7.29 -5.49 13.26
N ARG A 172 6.22 -4.74 13.48
CA ARG A 172 5.23 -5.04 14.52
C ARG A 172 4.45 -6.33 14.27
N ALA A 173 4.23 -6.68 13.00
CA ALA A 173 3.62 -7.95 12.61
C ALA A 173 4.60 -9.14 12.72
N ARG A 174 5.90 -8.89 12.97
CA ARG A 174 7.00 -9.88 13.03
C ARG A 174 7.15 -10.66 11.72
N ILE A 175 7.12 -9.93 10.59
CA ILE A 175 7.46 -10.46 9.27
C ILE A 175 8.53 -9.61 8.62
N ASP A 176 9.20 -10.17 7.61
CA ASP A 176 10.22 -9.43 6.87
C ASP A 176 9.61 -8.28 6.08
N PHE A 177 10.35 -7.17 6.01
CA PHE A 177 10.02 -6.02 5.20
C PHE A 177 10.97 -5.91 4.02
N ILE A 178 10.42 -5.69 2.82
CA ILE A 178 11.17 -5.43 1.59
C ILE A 178 10.77 -4.04 1.08
N PHE A 179 11.76 -3.15 1.03
CA PHE A 179 11.53 -1.78 0.61
C PHE A 179 11.50 -1.64 -0.91
N ALA A 180 10.39 -1.13 -1.45
CA ALA A 180 10.24 -0.78 -2.86
C ALA A 180 10.82 0.63 -3.11
N SER A 181 12.11 0.72 -3.45
CA SER A 181 12.81 2.01 -3.60
C SER A 181 12.41 2.82 -4.83
N TYR A 182 11.60 2.25 -5.72
CA TYR A 182 10.97 2.94 -6.85
C TYR A 182 9.67 3.65 -6.50
N GLY A 183 9.18 3.46 -5.26
CA GLY A 183 7.97 4.10 -4.75
C GLY A 183 8.18 5.54 -4.30
N TYR A 184 7.44 5.97 -3.29
CA TYR A 184 7.38 7.37 -2.87
C TYR A 184 8.27 7.71 -1.69
N GLY A 185 8.55 6.73 -0.84
CA GLY A 185 9.34 6.92 0.36
C GLY A 185 10.84 6.87 0.11
N THR A 186 11.58 7.28 1.12
CA THR A 186 13.04 7.24 1.16
C THR A 186 13.50 6.58 2.45
N GLY A 187 14.71 6.08 2.46
CA GLY A 187 15.32 5.53 3.68
C GLY A 187 16.34 4.44 3.41
N LYS A 188 17.08 4.10 4.46
CA LYS A 188 18.02 2.97 4.46
C LYS A 188 17.33 1.75 5.05
N TYR A 189 17.20 0.68 4.26
CA TYR A 189 16.57 -0.57 4.66
C TYR A 189 17.49 -1.74 4.33
N LYS A 190 17.45 -2.78 5.19
CA LYS A 190 18.28 -3.98 5.04
C LYS A 190 18.05 -4.67 3.69
N VAL A 191 16.81 -4.68 3.23
CA VAL A 191 16.41 -5.25 1.94
C VAL A 191 15.66 -4.22 1.15
N LYS A 192 16.15 -3.93 -0.06
CA LYS A 192 15.51 -3.01 -1.00
C LYS A 192 15.49 -3.60 -2.41
N ILE A 193 14.46 -3.25 -3.16
CA ILE A 193 14.32 -3.59 -4.57
C ILE A 193 14.03 -2.31 -5.36
N ASN A 194 14.67 -2.12 -6.51
CA ASN A 194 14.43 -1.01 -7.42
C ASN A 194 13.45 -1.36 -8.56
N ARG A 195 13.00 -2.59 -8.64
CA ARG A 195 11.89 -3.08 -9.47
C ARG A 195 11.29 -4.33 -8.85
N LEU A 196 10.00 -4.54 -9.09
CA LEU A 196 9.26 -5.64 -8.44
C LEU A 196 9.81 -7.02 -8.79
N SER A 197 10.32 -7.22 -10.02
CA SER A 197 10.88 -8.50 -10.46
C SER A 197 12.05 -9.03 -9.63
N TYR A 198 12.75 -8.16 -8.89
CA TYR A 198 13.82 -8.61 -7.99
C TYR A 198 13.33 -9.39 -6.77
N LEU A 199 12.03 -9.36 -6.48
CA LEU A 199 11.44 -10.22 -5.46
C LEU A 199 11.63 -11.72 -5.74
N LYS A 200 11.86 -12.12 -7.00
CA LYS A 200 12.17 -13.53 -7.36
C LYS A 200 13.32 -14.10 -6.51
N ASN A 201 14.29 -13.27 -6.16
CA ASN A 201 15.46 -13.68 -5.37
C ASN A 201 15.09 -14.07 -3.92
N TYR A 202 13.92 -13.65 -3.46
CA TYR A 202 13.41 -13.89 -2.12
C TYR A 202 12.26 -14.91 -2.09
N CYS A 203 11.78 -15.39 -3.23
CA CYS A 203 10.66 -16.32 -3.32
C CYS A 203 11.12 -17.79 -3.17
N ALA A 204 10.27 -18.62 -2.55
CA ALA A 204 10.39 -20.07 -2.59
C ALA A 204 9.77 -20.57 -3.89
N LEU A 205 10.54 -20.54 -4.99
CA LEU A 205 10.08 -20.99 -6.27
C LEU A 205 10.00 -22.53 -6.29
N THR A 206 8.93 -23.07 -6.85
CA THR A 206 8.87 -24.49 -7.22
C THR A 206 9.83 -24.72 -8.40
N LYS A 207 10.69 -25.73 -8.26
CA LYS A 207 11.49 -26.24 -9.39
C LYS A 207 10.59 -26.80 -10.45
#